data_ea99bfa8ea67d530ddffbc1f6577148d
#
_entry.id   ea99bfa8ea67d530ddffbc1f6577148d
#
_cell.length_a   1.000
_cell.length_b   1.000
_cell.length_c   1.000
_cell.angle_alpha   90.00
_cell.angle_beta   90.00
_cell.angle_gamma   90.00
#
_symmetry.space_group_name_H-M   'P 1'
#
loop_
_entity.id
_entity.type
_entity.pdbx_description
1 polymer ?
#
loop_
_entity_poly.entity_id
_entity_poly.type
_entity_poly.pdbx_seq_one_letter_code
_entity_poly.pdbx_strand_id
1 'polypeptide(L)'
;MTSLTRRQALSVAATLIAGAALQGCSTTSTDNGSGTKAITFLTFETPNLTPAYWDAAIKRVTDKNPDIKVTKLVAPTADGRTDYAKQLLQSGQFPDVMIAVSPAGFAEAGNLYAWQPEELKDFVYPTANPIKGKYFQLPANTQTIPPVYYNKKMFADAGITAPPTNWSELLDACVKLKASGVTPFVAGGGKDTFASSMILSGIVSVDVYGKTPDWLTQRRADKVKFSDPDFTAALAKFAELAQKGYIAKSDVSRDYAATEQAFLDGKGAMYPMGNWFAANADAKHPFDIGVFNFPTADGRLVVPAYTGGGMIVSAKAQNLDAAKRFALAFQLDKAQLDASVKADGLIPAIKGYTPPADTGAVYKAGYDLYQQAVSQNAVVHAFRWETADDGLLPGMANKVDAAAQDLITGRKTAAEAATYLDTEWAKAS
;
A
#
# COMPACT_ATOMS: atom_id res chain seq x y z
N MET A 1 3.76 -31.21 -58.00
CA MET A 1 2.44 -30.89 -57.49
C MET A 1 2.57 -29.60 -56.72
N THR A 2 1.98 -28.56 -57.21
CA THR A 2 2.30 -27.14 -57.09
C THR A 2 1.86 -26.51 -55.78
N SER A 3 2.81 -25.85 -55.11
CA SER A 3 2.64 -24.97 -54.00
C SER A 3 1.94 -23.66 -54.44
N LEU A 4 0.89 -23.25 -53.74
CA LEU A 4 0.27 -21.94 -53.87
C LEU A 4 0.63 -21.04 -52.70
N THR A 5 1.29 -19.95 -53.06
CA THR A 5 1.78 -18.88 -52.18
C THR A 5 0.66 -17.96 -51.73
N ARG A 6 0.71 -17.57 -50.46
CA ARG A 6 -0.09 -16.49 -49.84
C ARG A 6 0.36 -15.12 -50.35
N ARG A 7 -0.24 -14.66 -51.42
CA ARG A 7 -0.27 -13.23 -51.86
C ARG A 7 -1.34 -13.09 -52.88
N GLN A 8 -2.49 -12.53 -52.48
CA GLN A 8 -3.46 -11.80 -53.34
C GLN A 8 -4.86 -11.84 -52.68
N ALA A 9 -5.20 -10.82 -51.96
CA ALA A 9 -6.57 -10.33 -51.77
C ALA A 9 -6.53 -9.01 -51.01
N LEU A 10 -6.19 -7.96 -51.70
CA LEU A 10 -6.46 -6.58 -51.32
C LEU A 10 -6.86 -5.86 -52.62
N SER A 11 -8.13 -5.66 -52.82
CA SER A 11 -8.62 -4.64 -53.77
C SER A 11 -10.08 -4.27 -53.48
N VAL A 12 -10.22 -3.00 -53.09
CA VAL A 12 -11.19 -1.99 -53.54
C VAL A 12 -12.65 -2.15 -53.12
N ALA A 13 -13.08 -1.20 -52.27
CA ALA A 13 -14.34 -0.50 -52.42
C ALA A 13 -14.20 0.92 -51.86
N ALA A 14 -13.82 1.85 -52.74
CA ALA A 14 -14.01 3.27 -52.52
C ALA A 14 -15.38 3.62 -53.10
N THR A 15 -16.27 4.15 -52.29
CA THR A 15 -17.52 4.78 -52.78
C THR A 15 -17.57 6.21 -52.23
N LEU A 16 -17.42 7.13 -53.17
CA LEU A 16 -17.66 8.57 -53.04
C LEU A 16 -19.13 8.85 -52.74
N ILE A 17 -19.41 9.66 -51.72
CA ILE A 17 -20.64 10.46 -51.67
C ILE A 17 -20.26 11.91 -51.45
N ALA A 18 -20.67 12.72 -52.41
CA ALA A 18 -20.46 14.16 -52.46
C ALA A 18 -21.52 14.94 -51.66
N GLY A 19 -21.09 15.98 -51.02
CA GLY A 19 -21.66 17.33 -50.92
C GLY A 19 -23.11 17.52 -50.47
N ALA A 20 -23.28 18.13 -49.29
CA ALA A 20 -24.31 19.15 -49.06
C ALA A 20 -23.76 20.14 -48.03
N ALA A 21 -23.40 21.32 -48.53
CA ALA A 21 -23.16 22.50 -47.70
C ALA A 21 -24.50 23.01 -47.19
N LEU A 22 -24.69 23.05 -45.89
CA LEU A 22 -25.74 23.84 -45.23
C LEU A 22 -25.06 24.81 -44.27
N GLN A 23 -25.10 26.07 -44.65
CA GLN A 23 -24.88 27.22 -43.78
C GLN A 23 -25.92 27.16 -42.65
N GLY A 24 -25.48 27.05 -41.43
CA GLY A 24 -26.28 27.11 -40.21
C GLY A 24 -25.66 28.10 -39.25
N CYS A 25 -26.39 29.13 -38.92
CA CYS A 25 -26.11 30.27 -38.10
C CYS A 25 -25.32 29.94 -36.81
N SER A 26 -24.28 30.74 -36.54
CA SER A 26 -23.68 30.90 -35.26
C SER A 26 -24.71 31.46 -34.25
N THR A 27 -25.28 30.59 -33.44
CA THR A 27 -25.81 30.97 -32.15
C THR A 27 -24.75 30.67 -31.13
N THR A 28 -24.10 31.68 -30.57
CA THR A 28 -23.37 31.63 -29.34
C THR A 28 -24.36 31.26 -28.23
N SER A 29 -24.61 29.99 -28.04
CA SER A 29 -25.17 29.48 -26.80
C SER A 29 -24.04 29.48 -25.79
N THR A 30 -24.07 30.43 -24.87
CA THR A 30 -23.45 30.30 -23.54
C THR A 30 -24.06 29.05 -22.90
N ASP A 31 -23.42 27.90 -23.12
CA ASP A 31 -23.76 26.66 -22.47
C ASP A 31 -23.31 26.80 -21.00
N ASN A 32 -24.24 27.23 -20.15
CA ASN A 32 -24.13 27.13 -18.71
C ASN A 32 -24.08 25.63 -18.40
N GLY A 33 -22.86 25.09 -18.27
CA GLY A 33 -22.49 23.72 -18.14
C GLY A 33 -23.26 22.89 -17.11
N SER A 34 -24.31 22.24 -17.53
CA SER A 34 -24.93 21.12 -16.82
C SER A 34 -24.66 19.78 -17.52
N GLY A 35 -23.58 19.69 -18.31
CA GLY A 35 -23.18 18.46 -18.98
C GLY A 35 -22.47 17.49 -18.02
N THR A 36 -22.76 16.19 -18.15
CA THR A 36 -22.07 15.11 -17.43
C THR A 36 -20.56 15.15 -17.72
N LYS A 37 -19.74 15.20 -16.66
CA LYS A 37 -18.27 15.24 -16.72
C LYS A 37 -17.73 13.84 -16.51
N ALA A 38 -17.24 13.21 -17.56
CA ALA A 38 -16.64 11.87 -17.48
C ALA A 38 -15.23 11.96 -16.93
N ILE A 39 -14.90 11.06 -16.01
CA ILE A 39 -13.56 10.82 -15.47
C ILE A 39 -13.24 9.34 -15.44
N THR A 40 -11.95 9.00 -15.48
CA THR A 40 -11.44 7.65 -15.27
C THR A 40 -10.85 7.53 -13.85
N PHE A 41 -11.12 6.40 -13.19
CA PHE A 41 -10.63 6.13 -11.84
C PHE A 41 -9.94 4.79 -11.78
N LEU A 42 -8.61 4.79 -11.52
CA LEU A 42 -7.82 3.57 -11.34
C LEU A 42 -7.93 3.08 -9.90
N THR A 43 -8.40 1.86 -9.76
CA THR A 43 -8.54 1.10 -8.53
C THR A 43 -7.69 -0.18 -8.59
N PHE A 44 -7.75 -0.98 -7.53
CA PHE A 44 -7.14 -2.31 -7.44
C PHE A 44 -8.04 -3.23 -6.59
N GLU A 45 -7.82 -4.53 -6.66
CA GLU A 45 -8.59 -5.50 -5.90
C GLU A 45 -7.71 -6.24 -4.89
N THR A 46 -8.29 -6.53 -3.73
CA THR A 46 -7.71 -7.31 -2.64
C THR A 46 -8.80 -8.21 -2.06
N PRO A 47 -8.51 -9.13 -1.12
CA PRO A 47 -9.56 -9.86 -0.41
C PRO A 47 -10.63 -8.98 0.23
N ASN A 48 -10.30 -7.74 0.61
CA ASN A 48 -11.19 -6.76 1.25
C ASN A 48 -11.86 -5.83 0.23
N LEU A 49 -11.09 -5.32 -0.72
CA LEU A 49 -11.50 -4.32 -1.69
C LEU A 49 -11.97 -5.01 -2.97
N THR A 50 -13.13 -5.66 -2.87
CA THR A 50 -13.74 -6.42 -3.96
C THR A 50 -14.31 -5.51 -5.06
N PRO A 51 -14.66 -6.04 -6.25
CA PRO A 51 -15.38 -5.28 -7.27
C PRO A 51 -16.63 -4.59 -6.72
N ALA A 52 -17.42 -5.30 -5.90
CA ALA A 52 -18.64 -4.76 -5.29
C ALA A 52 -18.36 -3.60 -4.32
N TYR A 53 -17.26 -3.66 -3.56
CA TYR A 53 -16.82 -2.55 -2.71
C TYR A 53 -16.56 -1.29 -3.55
N TRP A 54 -15.80 -1.41 -4.63
CA TRP A 54 -15.45 -0.27 -5.48
C TRP A 54 -16.67 0.33 -6.18
N ASP A 55 -17.58 -0.52 -6.67
CA ASP A 55 -18.82 -0.06 -7.31
C ASP A 55 -19.71 0.69 -6.31
N ALA A 56 -19.84 0.19 -5.10
CA ALA A 56 -20.58 0.86 -4.03
C ALA A 56 -19.90 2.16 -3.57
N ALA A 57 -18.57 2.20 -3.50
CA ALA A 57 -17.78 3.37 -3.14
C ALA A 57 -17.94 4.51 -4.17
N ILE A 58 -17.78 4.17 -5.46
CA ILE A 58 -18.00 5.12 -6.55
C ILE A 58 -19.43 5.64 -6.51
N LYS A 59 -20.42 4.75 -6.36
CA LYS A 59 -21.83 5.12 -6.30
C LYS A 59 -22.13 6.10 -5.15
N ARG A 60 -21.61 5.87 -3.93
CA ARG A 60 -21.81 6.79 -2.80
C ARG A 60 -21.35 8.21 -3.09
N VAL A 61 -20.25 8.35 -3.81
CA VAL A 61 -19.70 9.67 -4.18
C VAL A 61 -20.48 10.29 -5.34
N THR A 62 -20.79 9.50 -6.38
CA THR A 62 -21.50 10.01 -7.57
C THR A 62 -22.97 10.32 -7.30
N ASP A 63 -23.65 9.63 -6.37
CA ASP A 63 -25.01 9.99 -5.96
C ASP A 63 -25.09 11.43 -5.38
N LYS A 64 -24.01 11.89 -4.75
CA LYS A 64 -23.87 13.27 -4.22
C LYS A 64 -23.28 14.24 -5.24
N ASN A 65 -22.75 13.74 -6.36
CA ASN A 65 -22.14 14.50 -7.43
C ASN A 65 -22.66 13.98 -8.79
N PRO A 66 -23.96 14.17 -9.10
CA PRO A 66 -24.63 13.53 -10.24
C PRO A 66 -24.10 14.00 -11.62
N ASP A 67 -23.39 15.13 -11.66
CA ASP A 67 -22.70 15.63 -12.85
C ASP A 67 -21.39 14.85 -13.15
N ILE A 68 -20.91 13.99 -12.25
CA ILE A 68 -19.69 13.21 -12.45
C ILE A 68 -20.04 11.78 -12.85
N LYS A 69 -19.54 11.34 -14.02
CA LYS A 69 -19.60 9.95 -14.47
C LYS A 69 -18.22 9.31 -14.38
N VAL A 70 -18.10 8.23 -13.64
CA VAL A 70 -16.83 7.53 -13.40
C VAL A 70 -16.73 6.26 -14.24
N THR A 71 -15.64 6.13 -14.99
CA THR A 71 -15.21 4.87 -15.61
C THR A 71 -14.13 4.24 -14.72
N LYS A 72 -14.48 3.10 -14.10
CA LYS A 72 -13.54 2.36 -13.25
C LYS A 72 -12.53 1.59 -14.10
N LEU A 73 -11.25 1.74 -13.80
CA LEU A 73 -10.14 0.90 -14.27
C LEU A 73 -9.60 0.09 -13.10
N VAL A 74 -9.22 -1.15 -13.34
CA VAL A 74 -8.70 -2.04 -12.28
C VAL A 74 -7.28 -2.46 -12.63
N ALA A 75 -6.33 -2.24 -11.72
CA ALA A 75 -4.97 -2.73 -11.88
C ALA A 75 -4.93 -4.27 -11.82
N PRO A 76 -4.07 -4.94 -12.62
CA PRO A 76 -4.00 -6.40 -12.68
C PRO A 76 -3.61 -7.06 -11.34
N THR A 77 -2.86 -6.36 -10.50
CA THR A 77 -2.48 -6.78 -9.14
C THR A 77 -2.51 -5.59 -8.19
N ALA A 78 -2.71 -5.86 -6.91
CA ALA A 78 -2.70 -4.81 -5.89
C ALA A 78 -1.31 -4.15 -5.78
N ASP A 79 -0.22 -4.89 -5.85
CA ASP A 79 1.15 -4.36 -5.78
C ASP A 79 1.58 -3.66 -7.09
N GLY A 80 1.16 -4.18 -8.23
CA GLY A 80 1.53 -3.68 -9.57
C GLY A 80 0.81 -2.42 -10.04
N ARG A 81 -0.05 -1.81 -9.21
CA ARG A 81 -0.88 -0.66 -9.62
C ARG A 81 -0.09 0.57 -10.07
N THR A 82 1.07 0.84 -9.45
CA THR A 82 1.95 1.95 -9.85
C THR A 82 2.59 1.68 -11.22
N ASP A 83 3.06 0.47 -11.46
CA ASP A 83 3.65 0.10 -12.75
C ASP A 83 2.60 0.04 -13.86
N TYR A 84 1.38 -0.39 -13.54
CA TYR A 84 0.26 -0.33 -14.48
C TYR A 84 -0.11 1.13 -14.83
N ALA A 85 -0.10 2.04 -13.85
CA ALA A 85 -0.29 3.47 -14.12
C ALA A 85 0.81 4.04 -15.04
N LYS A 86 2.07 3.60 -14.89
CA LYS A 86 3.17 3.96 -15.81
C LYS A 86 2.91 3.46 -17.24
N GLN A 87 2.43 2.22 -17.39
CA GLN A 87 2.07 1.66 -18.70
C GLN A 87 0.94 2.44 -19.35
N LEU A 88 -0.09 2.82 -18.57
CA LEU A 88 -1.19 3.65 -19.06
C LEU A 88 -0.71 5.05 -19.46
N LEU A 89 0.23 5.65 -18.71
CA LEU A 89 0.84 6.93 -19.11
C LEU A 89 1.59 6.81 -20.44
N GLN A 90 2.39 5.75 -20.61
CA GLN A 90 3.15 5.51 -21.84
C GLN A 90 2.25 5.28 -23.07
N SER A 91 1.08 4.67 -22.88
CA SER A 91 0.09 4.44 -23.93
C SER A 91 -0.87 5.63 -24.17
N GLY A 92 -0.68 6.75 -23.47
CA GLY A 92 -1.55 7.92 -23.57
C GLY A 92 -2.93 7.76 -22.91
N GLN A 93 -3.07 6.76 -22.02
CA GLN A 93 -4.32 6.43 -21.31
C GLN A 93 -4.21 6.71 -19.80
N PHE A 94 -3.42 7.70 -19.41
CA PHE A 94 -3.19 8.01 -17.99
C PHE A 94 -4.51 8.36 -17.30
N PRO A 95 -4.86 7.66 -16.18
CA PRO A 95 -6.15 7.87 -15.52
C PRO A 95 -6.26 9.27 -14.90
N ASP A 96 -7.50 9.82 -14.85
CA ASP A 96 -7.75 11.12 -14.25
C ASP A 96 -7.56 11.10 -12.73
N VAL A 97 -8.00 10.02 -12.07
CA VAL A 97 -7.86 9.81 -10.62
C VAL A 97 -7.31 8.41 -10.38
N MET A 98 -6.40 8.28 -9.41
CA MET A 98 -5.82 6.99 -9.03
C MET A 98 -5.75 6.90 -7.50
N ILE A 99 -6.06 5.74 -6.94
CA ILE A 99 -5.98 5.51 -5.49
C ILE A 99 -4.80 4.60 -5.14
N ALA A 100 -4.09 4.95 -4.07
CA ALA A 100 -2.94 4.20 -3.53
C ALA A 100 -1.84 3.91 -4.56
N VAL A 101 -1.72 4.75 -5.58
CA VAL A 101 -0.61 4.77 -6.54
C VAL A 101 0.47 5.71 -6.01
N SER A 102 1.74 5.29 -6.07
CA SER A 102 2.86 6.16 -5.67
C SER A 102 2.92 7.39 -6.58
N PRO A 103 2.96 8.61 -6.03
CA PRO A 103 3.11 9.82 -6.82
C PRO A 103 4.53 10.00 -7.39
N ALA A 104 5.53 9.32 -6.83
CA ALA A 104 6.92 9.44 -7.23
C ALA A 104 7.15 9.09 -8.71
N GLY A 105 7.96 9.88 -9.40
CA GLY A 105 8.19 9.80 -10.84
C GLY A 105 7.11 10.51 -11.66
N PHE A 106 5.84 10.39 -11.33
CA PHE A 106 4.75 11.12 -12.00
C PHE A 106 4.74 12.60 -11.62
N ALA A 107 4.98 12.90 -10.34
CA ALA A 107 5.02 14.26 -9.81
C ALA A 107 6.19 15.06 -10.40
N GLU A 108 7.38 14.48 -10.43
CA GLU A 108 8.60 15.11 -10.96
C GLU A 108 8.50 15.35 -12.46
N ALA A 109 7.77 14.49 -13.18
CA ALA A 109 7.49 14.61 -14.61
C ALA A 109 6.32 15.59 -14.93
N GLY A 110 5.71 16.22 -13.91
CA GLY A 110 4.60 17.17 -14.09
C GLY A 110 3.28 16.54 -14.54
N ASN A 111 3.08 15.25 -14.28
CA ASN A 111 1.85 14.55 -14.68
C ASN A 111 0.74 14.64 -13.63
N LEU A 112 1.03 15.10 -12.41
CA LEU A 112 0.08 15.16 -11.32
C LEU A 112 -0.29 16.59 -10.94
N TYR A 113 -1.55 16.76 -10.51
CA TYR A 113 -2.01 17.99 -9.89
C TYR A 113 -1.36 18.17 -8.51
N ALA A 114 -0.78 19.36 -8.28
CA ALA A 114 -0.23 19.72 -6.99
C ALA A 114 -1.32 20.41 -6.15
N TRP A 115 -1.74 19.75 -5.07
CA TRP A 115 -2.73 20.27 -4.15
C TRP A 115 -2.22 21.52 -3.42
N GLN A 116 -3.08 22.52 -3.25
CA GLN A 116 -2.74 23.70 -2.47
C GLN A 116 -3.05 23.45 -0.99
N PRO A 117 -2.32 24.08 -0.04
CA PRO A 117 -2.55 23.87 1.39
C PRO A 117 -4.01 24.11 1.84
N GLU A 118 -4.69 25.07 1.21
CA GLU A 118 -6.09 25.41 1.50
C GLU A 118 -7.05 24.26 1.14
N GLU A 119 -6.71 23.46 0.10
CA GLU A 119 -7.50 22.30 -0.33
C GLU A 119 -7.30 21.11 0.62
N LEU A 120 -6.23 21.12 1.43
CA LEU A 120 -5.85 20.06 2.35
C LEU A 120 -6.21 20.37 3.82
N LYS A 121 -6.90 21.48 4.09
CA LYS A 121 -7.17 21.99 5.45
C LYS A 121 -7.95 21.00 6.34
N ASP A 122 -8.75 20.11 5.74
CA ASP A 122 -9.59 19.15 6.46
C ASP A 122 -8.83 17.86 6.85
N PHE A 123 -7.61 17.68 6.35
CA PHE A 123 -6.74 16.56 6.70
C PHE A 123 -5.92 16.89 7.97
N VAL A 124 -5.63 15.85 8.77
CA VAL A 124 -4.81 15.96 10.00
C VAL A 124 -3.38 16.34 9.67
N TYR A 125 -2.84 15.77 8.56
CA TYR A 125 -1.46 15.98 8.12
C TYR A 125 -1.41 16.63 6.73
N PRO A 126 -1.84 17.90 6.58
CA PRO A 126 -2.00 18.54 5.27
C PRO A 126 -0.70 18.70 4.50
N THR A 127 0.45 18.63 5.18
CA THR A 127 1.78 18.76 4.60
C THR A 127 2.55 17.43 4.54
N ALA A 128 1.84 16.29 4.68
CA ALA A 128 2.49 14.98 4.58
C ALA A 128 2.97 14.67 3.16
N ASN A 129 4.05 13.90 3.08
CA ASN A 129 4.61 13.35 1.84
C ASN A 129 4.92 14.40 0.77
N PRO A 130 5.70 15.47 1.06
CA PRO A 130 6.08 16.43 0.04
C PRO A 130 7.03 15.79 -0.99
N ILE A 131 6.87 16.19 -2.25
CA ILE A 131 7.81 15.92 -3.33
C ILE A 131 8.27 17.28 -3.89
N LYS A 132 9.53 17.61 -3.71
CA LYS A 132 10.09 18.92 -4.05
C LYS A 132 9.23 20.08 -3.48
N GLY A 133 8.81 19.93 -2.22
CA GLY A 133 8.02 20.92 -1.49
C GLY A 133 6.57 21.07 -1.95
N LYS A 134 6.04 20.17 -2.78
CA LYS A 134 4.66 20.17 -3.26
C LYS A 134 3.92 18.90 -2.82
N TYR A 135 2.59 18.96 -2.74
CA TYR A 135 1.73 17.88 -2.27
C TYR A 135 0.89 17.34 -3.43
N PHE A 136 1.08 16.08 -3.77
CA PHE A 136 0.44 15.46 -4.93
C PHE A 136 -0.58 14.38 -4.55
N GLN A 137 -0.52 13.86 -3.34
CA GLN A 137 -1.42 12.83 -2.82
C GLN A 137 -2.25 13.40 -1.67
N LEU A 138 -3.56 13.10 -1.65
CA LEU A 138 -4.41 13.43 -0.51
C LEU A 138 -3.96 12.63 0.72
N PRO A 139 -3.62 13.26 1.85
CA PRO A 139 -3.10 12.59 3.04
C PRO A 139 -4.25 12.03 3.90
N ALA A 140 -5.08 11.17 3.31
CA ALA A 140 -6.38 10.79 3.84
C ALA A 140 -6.34 9.71 4.92
N ASN A 141 -5.32 8.85 4.92
CA ASN A 141 -5.24 7.71 5.82
C ASN A 141 -3.86 7.59 6.47
N THR A 142 -3.86 7.15 7.72
CA THR A 142 -2.65 6.60 8.35
C THR A 142 -2.70 5.08 8.22
N GLN A 143 -1.60 4.49 7.82
CA GLN A 143 -1.43 3.04 7.75
C GLN A 143 -0.33 2.62 8.71
N THR A 144 -0.65 1.72 9.65
CA THR A 144 0.34 1.07 10.49
C THR A 144 0.86 -0.18 9.79
N ILE A 145 2.18 -0.33 9.64
CA ILE A 145 2.77 -1.40 8.83
C ILE A 145 4.16 -1.81 9.35
N PRO A 146 4.28 -3.07 9.75
CA PRO A 146 3.21 -4.01 10.02
C PRO A 146 2.90 -4.10 11.52
N PRO A 147 1.65 -4.05 11.96
CA PRO A 147 1.30 -4.74 13.19
C PRO A 147 1.44 -6.25 12.99
N VAL A 148 1.59 -6.99 14.07
CA VAL A 148 1.65 -8.46 14.09
C VAL A 148 0.32 -8.99 14.61
N TYR A 149 -0.43 -9.62 13.73
CA TYR A 149 -1.63 -10.37 14.10
C TYR A 149 -1.25 -11.77 14.57
N TYR A 150 -1.86 -12.27 15.65
CA TYR A 150 -1.51 -13.59 16.16
C TYR A 150 -2.74 -14.40 16.59
N ASN A 151 -2.64 -15.71 16.48
CA ASN A 151 -3.63 -16.65 16.95
C ASN A 151 -3.47 -16.87 18.45
N LYS A 152 -4.40 -16.31 19.25
CA LYS A 152 -4.34 -16.40 20.73
C LYS A 152 -4.38 -17.84 21.22
N LYS A 153 -5.13 -18.71 20.54
CA LYS A 153 -5.22 -20.13 20.94
C LYS A 153 -3.89 -20.84 20.75
N MET A 154 -3.21 -20.64 19.61
CA MET A 154 -1.88 -21.24 19.38
C MET A 154 -0.84 -20.75 20.38
N PHE A 155 -0.90 -19.48 20.76
CA PHE A 155 -0.03 -18.93 21.82
C PHE A 155 -0.32 -19.62 23.16
N ALA A 156 -1.59 -19.71 23.56
CA ALA A 156 -1.97 -20.37 24.82
C ALA A 156 -1.58 -21.88 24.84
N ASP A 157 -1.85 -22.60 23.74
CA ASP A 157 -1.49 -24.03 23.59
C ASP A 157 0.04 -24.24 23.68
N ALA A 158 0.84 -23.28 23.22
CA ALA A 158 2.29 -23.29 23.32
C ALA A 158 2.82 -22.75 24.67
N GLY A 159 1.94 -22.42 25.62
CA GLY A 159 2.32 -21.90 26.94
C GLY A 159 2.85 -20.44 26.89
N ILE A 160 2.36 -19.65 25.90
CA ILE A 160 2.68 -18.21 25.79
C ILE A 160 1.48 -17.45 26.35
N THR A 161 1.65 -16.80 27.50
CA THR A 161 0.56 -16.16 28.25
C THR A 161 0.29 -14.71 27.84
N ALA A 162 1.24 -14.06 27.18
CA ALA A 162 1.13 -12.68 26.69
C ALA A 162 1.93 -12.49 25.41
N PRO A 163 1.57 -11.51 24.57
CA PRO A 163 2.39 -11.13 23.41
C PRO A 163 3.79 -10.66 23.84
N PRO A 164 4.83 -10.92 23.04
CA PRO A 164 6.19 -10.52 23.36
C PRO A 164 6.33 -9.00 23.39
N THR A 165 7.03 -8.48 24.40
CA THR A 165 7.30 -7.05 24.59
C THR A 165 8.70 -6.64 24.13
N ASN A 166 9.63 -7.60 24.02
CA ASN A 166 10.98 -7.39 23.51
C ASN A 166 11.41 -8.51 22.56
N TRP A 167 12.53 -8.29 21.86
CA TRP A 167 13.01 -9.24 20.83
C TRP A 167 13.32 -10.63 21.38
N SER A 168 13.89 -10.72 22.60
CA SER A 168 14.17 -12.02 23.23
C SER A 168 12.90 -12.81 23.47
N GLU A 169 11.85 -12.17 23.99
CA GLU A 169 10.55 -12.81 24.20
C GLU A 169 9.90 -13.26 22.88
N LEU A 170 10.11 -12.50 21.78
CA LEU A 170 9.63 -12.93 20.46
C LEU A 170 10.34 -14.21 19.99
N LEU A 171 11.65 -14.29 20.17
CA LEU A 171 12.40 -15.52 19.85
C LEU A 171 11.98 -16.70 20.73
N ASP A 172 11.77 -16.49 22.04
CA ASP A 172 11.26 -17.51 22.96
C ASP A 172 9.86 -18.00 22.55
N ALA A 173 8.98 -17.08 22.13
CA ALA A 173 7.68 -17.44 21.58
C ALA A 173 7.82 -18.29 20.31
N CYS A 174 8.72 -17.94 19.40
CA CYS A 174 9.01 -18.73 18.20
C CYS A 174 9.53 -20.14 18.55
N VAL A 175 10.39 -20.27 19.57
CA VAL A 175 10.88 -21.58 20.04
C VAL A 175 9.72 -22.43 20.55
N LYS A 176 8.85 -21.89 21.41
CA LYS A 176 7.70 -22.61 21.98
C LYS A 176 6.69 -23.02 20.91
N LEU A 177 6.35 -22.11 19.98
CA LEU A 177 5.46 -22.41 18.86
C LEU A 177 6.01 -23.53 17.99
N LYS A 178 7.30 -23.46 17.62
CA LYS A 178 7.93 -24.50 16.82
C LYS A 178 7.99 -25.85 17.56
N ALA A 179 8.25 -25.85 18.84
CA ALA A 179 8.24 -27.06 19.66
C ALA A 179 6.85 -27.70 19.75
N SER A 180 5.77 -26.92 19.66
CA SER A 180 4.39 -27.42 19.57
C SER A 180 3.96 -27.80 18.14
N GLY A 181 4.87 -27.80 17.18
CA GLY A 181 4.59 -28.17 15.78
C GLY A 181 3.95 -27.04 14.92
N VAL A 182 3.92 -25.81 15.45
CA VAL A 182 3.33 -24.66 14.77
C VAL A 182 4.42 -23.81 14.10
N THR A 183 4.22 -23.44 12.82
CA THR A 183 5.08 -22.46 12.16
C THR A 183 4.87 -21.09 12.81
N PRO A 184 5.91 -20.43 13.35
CA PRO A 184 5.75 -19.14 14.02
C PRO A 184 5.17 -18.05 13.13
N PHE A 185 5.72 -17.82 11.92
CA PHE A 185 5.26 -16.76 11.01
C PHE A 185 4.71 -17.33 9.72
N VAL A 186 3.60 -16.73 9.26
CA VAL A 186 3.12 -16.86 7.88
C VAL A 186 3.70 -15.70 7.07
N ALA A 187 4.33 -16.01 5.95
CA ALA A 187 4.87 -15.03 5.00
C ALA A 187 4.36 -15.34 3.58
N GLY A 188 4.63 -14.44 2.65
CA GLY A 188 4.29 -14.57 1.24
C GLY A 188 5.42 -14.04 0.36
N GLY A 189 5.19 -13.87 -0.94
CA GLY A 189 6.18 -13.33 -1.86
C GLY A 189 6.01 -13.79 -3.30
N GLY A 190 4.88 -14.41 -3.62
CA GLY A 190 4.55 -14.84 -4.98
C GLY A 190 4.26 -13.66 -5.91
N LYS A 191 3.06 -13.58 -6.45
CA LYS A 191 2.66 -12.52 -7.38
C LYS A 191 2.72 -11.12 -6.77
N ASP A 192 2.33 -10.99 -5.49
CA ASP A 192 2.39 -9.74 -4.73
C ASP A 192 3.62 -9.79 -3.81
N THR A 193 4.75 -9.29 -4.30
CA THR A 193 6.07 -9.49 -3.67
C THR A 193 6.22 -8.79 -2.32
N PHE A 194 5.45 -7.73 -2.07
CA PHE A 194 5.49 -6.96 -0.83
C PHE A 194 5.27 -7.81 0.44
N ALA A 195 4.51 -8.91 0.32
CA ALA A 195 4.24 -9.79 1.45
C ALA A 195 5.51 -10.45 2.01
N SER A 196 6.58 -10.57 1.20
CA SER A 196 7.87 -11.13 1.64
C SER A 196 8.66 -10.20 2.55
N SER A 197 8.47 -8.90 2.42
CA SER A 197 9.22 -7.88 3.16
C SER A 197 8.50 -7.34 4.40
N MET A 198 7.27 -7.77 4.71
CA MET A 198 6.52 -7.25 5.85
C MET A 198 7.26 -7.45 7.18
N ILE A 199 7.77 -8.65 7.44
CA ILE A 199 8.53 -8.94 8.66
C ILE A 199 9.81 -8.09 8.70
N LEU A 200 10.55 -8.03 7.60
CA LEU A 200 11.76 -7.20 7.48
C LEU A 200 11.44 -5.73 7.72
N SER A 201 10.35 -5.23 7.12
CA SER A 201 9.92 -3.84 7.29
C SER A 201 9.61 -3.50 8.74
N GLY A 202 8.97 -4.41 9.47
CA GLY A 202 8.75 -4.27 10.90
C GLY A 202 10.06 -4.17 11.68
N ILE A 203 10.99 -5.10 11.46
CA ILE A 203 12.29 -5.13 12.14
C ILE A 203 13.11 -3.87 11.86
N VAL A 204 13.23 -3.47 10.58
CA VAL A 204 13.95 -2.24 10.19
C VAL A 204 13.31 -1.01 10.82
N SER A 205 11.99 -0.90 10.79
CA SER A 205 11.30 0.26 11.34
C SER A 205 11.54 0.41 12.85
N VAL A 206 11.52 -0.69 13.62
CA VAL A 206 11.70 -0.60 15.07
C VAL A 206 13.17 -0.49 15.48
N ASP A 207 14.08 -1.18 14.79
CA ASP A 207 15.50 -1.22 15.17
C ASP A 207 16.32 -0.07 14.58
N VAL A 208 16.02 0.34 13.33
CA VAL A 208 16.77 1.39 12.64
C VAL A 208 16.08 2.72 12.82
N TYR A 209 14.80 2.86 12.41
CA TYR A 209 14.07 4.13 12.51
C TYR A 209 13.66 4.47 13.94
N GLY A 210 13.44 3.44 14.78
CA GLY A 210 13.25 3.66 16.22
C GLY A 210 14.43 4.32 16.91
N LYS A 211 15.67 4.14 16.40
CA LYS A 211 16.90 4.80 16.89
C LYS A 211 17.21 6.08 16.11
N THR A 212 17.00 6.07 14.80
CA THR A 212 17.36 7.14 13.87
C THR A 212 16.15 7.42 12.95
N PRO A 213 15.16 8.20 13.42
CA PRO A 213 13.91 8.43 12.67
C PRO A 213 14.10 9.05 11.29
N ASP A 214 15.16 9.80 11.10
CA ASP A 214 15.55 10.46 9.84
C ASP A 214 16.55 9.63 8.99
N TRP A 215 16.67 8.33 9.24
CA TRP A 215 17.65 7.47 8.57
C TRP A 215 17.56 7.55 7.03
N LEU A 216 16.32 7.57 6.48
CA LEU A 216 16.14 7.68 5.02
C LEU A 216 16.57 9.05 4.49
N THR A 217 16.32 10.13 5.22
CA THR A 217 16.82 11.47 4.87
C THR A 217 18.35 11.48 4.87
N GLN A 218 18.97 10.83 5.85
CA GLN A 218 20.42 10.66 5.90
C GLN A 218 20.94 9.78 4.75
N ARG A 219 20.19 8.71 4.39
CA ARG A 219 20.54 7.84 3.26
C ARG A 219 20.48 8.58 1.92
N ARG A 220 19.49 9.43 1.72
CA ARG A 220 19.38 10.30 0.54
C ARG A 220 20.52 11.35 0.45
N ALA A 221 21.07 11.73 1.59
CA ALA A 221 22.22 12.63 1.69
C ALA A 221 23.57 11.88 1.71
N ASP A 222 23.61 10.58 1.42
CA ASP A 222 24.77 9.68 1.43
C ASP A 222 25.56 9.67 2.77
N LYS A 223 24.87 9.97 3.89
CA LYS A 223 25.48 9.96 5.24
C LYS A 223 25.46 8.57 5.87
N VAL A 224 24.54 7.71 5.45
CA VAL A 224 24.40 6.33 5.92
C VAL A 224 24.18 5.38 4.75
N LYS A 225 24.42 4.07 4.95
CA LYS A 225 24.28 3.01 3.96
C LYS A 225 23.48 1.85 4.50
N PHE A 226 22.89 1.05 3.60
CA PHE A 226 22.28 -0.23 3.98
C PHE A 226 23.29 -1.23 4.53
N SER A 227 24.56 -1.09 4.16
CA SER A 227 25.66 -1.90 4.70
C SER A 227 26.20 -1.42 6.05
N ASP A 228 25.69 -0.35 6.60
CA ASP A 228 26.06 0.09 7.96
C ASP A 228 25.61 -0.93 9.04
N PRO A 229 26.30 -0.97 10.19
CA PRO A 229 26.10 -2.03 11.20
C PRO A 229 24.66 -2.16 11.68
N ASP A 230 23.94 -1.06 11.96
CA ASP A 230 22.56 -1.10 12.49
C ASP A 230 21.58 -1.70 11.46
N PHE A 231 21.70 -1.32 10.19
CA PHE A 231 20.83 -1.85 9.14
C PHE A 231 21.17 -3.31 8.83
N THR A 232 22.45 -3.64 8.74
CA THR A 232 22.91 -5.03 8.54
C THR A 232 22.47 -5.93 9.71
N ALA A 233 22.47 -5.44 10.95
CA ALA A 233 21.95 -6.17 12.12
C ALA A 233 20.44 -6.44 12.00
N ALA A 234 19.64 -5.49 11.49
CA ALA A 234 18.22 -5.71 11.24
C ALA A 234 17.99 -6.79 10.16
N LEU A 235 18.78 -6.76 9.08
CA LEU A 235 18.76 -7.83 8.05
C LEU A 235 19.15 -9.20 8.66
N ALA A 236 20.14 -9.23 9.56
CA ALA A 236 20.60 -10.45 10.21
C ALA A 236 19.51 -11.04 11.13
N LYS A 237 18.78 -10.22 11.88
CA LYS A 237 17.61 -10.66 12.67
C LYS A 237 16.55 -11.33 11.80
N PHE A 238 16.25 -10.72 10.66
CA PHE A 238 15.29 -11.30 9.71
C PHE A 238 15.78 -12.64 9.13
N ALA A 239 17.03 -12.69 8.70
CA ALA A 239 17.66 -13.91 8.20
C ALA A 239 17.67 -15.03 9.26
N GLU A 240 17.90 -14.69 10.54
CA GLU A 240 17.87 -15.63 11.65
C GLU A 240 16.51 -16.32 11.80
N LEU A 241 15.39 -15.56 11.68
CA LEU A 241 14.04 -16.13 11.72
C LEU A 241 13.82 -17.19 10.62
N ALA A 242 14.31 -16.93 9.42
CA ALA A 242 14.23 -17.87 8.32
C ALA A 242 15.17 -19.09 8.51
N GLN A 243 16.41 -18.86 8.93
CA GLN A 243 17.39 -19.92 9.18
C GLN A 243 16.95 -20.88 10.30
N LYS A 244 16.32 -20.34 11.35
CA LYS A 244 15.75 -21.15 12.44
C LYS A 244 14.44 -21.85 12.04
N GLY A 245 13.94 -21.62 10.80
CA GLY A 245 12.70 -22.21 10.30
C GLY A 245 11.44 -21.64 10.98
N TYR A 246 11.50 -20.39 11.44
CA TYR A 246 10.33 -19.67 11.95
C TYR A 246 9.51 -19.04 10.82
N ILE A 247 10.11 -18.90 9.63
CA ILE A 247 9.48 -18.58 8.36
C ILE A 247 9.76 -19.75 7.42
N ALA A 248 8.73 -20.30 6.78
CA ALA A 248 8.93 -21.39 5.84
C ALA A 248 9.50 -20.86 4.51
N LYS A 249 10.56 -21.53 3.98
CA LYS A 249 11.17 -21.14 2.69
C LYS A 249 10.19 -21.22 1.51
N SER A 250 9.21 -22.11 1.57
CA SER A 250 8.15 -22.25 0.56
C SER A 250 7.19 -21.06 0.52
N ASP A 251 7.14 -20.25 1.58
CA ASP A 251 6.20 -19.13 1.69
C ASP A 251 6.43 -18.06 0.62
N VAL A 252 7.68 -17.90 0.13
CA VAL A 252 8.00 -16.94 -0.95
C VAL A 252 7.25 -17.19 -2.26
N SER A 253 6.65 -18.36 -2.45
CA SER A 253 5.82 -18.67 -3.62
C SER A 253 4.33 -18.37 -3.44
N ARG A 254 3.92 -18.01 -2.20
CA ARG A 254 2.51 -17.80 -1.88
C ARG A 254 2.12 -16.36 -2.19
N ASP A 255 1.03 -16.18 -2.96
CA ASP A 255 0.45 -14.87 -3.26
C ASP A 255 -0.16 -14.23 -2.02
N TYR A 256 -0.40 -12.92 -2.04
CA TYR A 256 -0.94 -12.16 -0.91
C TYR A 256 -2.26 -12.76 -0.39
N ALA A 257 -3.24 -12.99 -1.26
CA ALA A 257 -4.53 -13.57 -0.85
C ALA A 257 -4.39 -14.98 -0.25
N ALA A 258 -3.51 -15.82 -0.83
CA ALA A 258 -3.22 -17.14 -0.30
C ALA A 258 -2.44 -17.10 1.02
N THR A 259 -1.60 -16.08 1.22
CA THR A 259 -0.87 -15.85 2.48
C THR A 259 -1.83 -15.47 3.60
N GLU A 260 -2.75 -14.55 3.34
CA GLU A 260 -3.79 -14.18 4.28
C GLU A 260 -4.67 -15.38 4.64
N GLN A 261 -5.13 -16.14 3.64
CA GLN A 261 -5.94 -17.33 3.87
C GLN A 261 -5.18 -18.39 4.67
N ALA A 262 -3.86 -18.55 4.45
CA ALA A 262 -3.05 -19.48 5.23
C ALA A 262 -3.02 -19.13 6.72
N PHE A 263 -2.94 -17.84 7.08
CA PHE A 263 -3.06 -17.43 8.48
C PHE A 263 -4.45 -17.71 9.03
N LEU A 264 -5.51 -17.37 8.30
CA LEU A 264 -6.89 -17.61 8.69
C LEU A 264 -7.23 -19.12 8.81
N ASP A 265 -6.54 -19.98 8.06
CA ASP A 265 -6.62 -21.44 8.16
C ASP A 265 -5.75 -22.00 9.32
N GLY A 266 -5.07 -21.15 10.08
CA GLY A 266 -4.22 -21.59 11.19
C GLY A 266 -2.93 -22.30 10.74
N LYS A 267 -2.37 -21.97 9.56
CA LYS A 267 -1.11 -22.57 9.08
C LYS A 267 0.14 -21.97 9.74
N GLY A 268 -0.02 -20.93 10.55
CA GLY A 268 1.02 -20.34 11.38
C GLY A 268 0.42 -19.44 12.46
N ALA A 269 1.22 -19.12 13.45
CA ALA A 269 0.75 -18.44 14.64
C ALA A 269 0.71 -16.91 14.53
N MET A 270 1.58 -16.32 13.70
CA MET A 270 1.72 -14.87 13.54
C MET A 270 1.69 -14.47 12.08
N TYR A 271 1.03 -13.34 11.79
CA TYR A 271 0.91 -12.76 10.45
C TYR A 271 1.17 -11.25 10.51
N PRO A 272 2.40 -10.80 10.26
CA PRO A 272 2.72 -9.39 10.10
C PRO A 272 2.14 -8.85 8.78
N MET A 273 1.22 -7.90 8.89
CA MET A 273 0.55 -7.29 7.73
C MET A 273 0.07 -5.88 8.10
N GLY A 274 -0.21 -5.05 7.11
CA GLY A 274 -0.75 -3.72 7.35
C GLY A 274 -2.12 -3.76 8.03
N ASN A 275 -2.51 -2.63 8.61
CA ASN A 275 -3.78 -2.53 9.36
C ASN A 275 -5.04 -2.88 8.53
N TRP A 276 -4.95 -2.87 7.20
CA TRP A 276 -6.05 -3.31 6.33
C TRP A 276 -6.47 -4.78 6.54
N PHE A 277 -5.60 -5.64 7.05
CA PHE A 277 -5.98 -7.03 7.37
C PHE A 277 -7.02 -7.10 8.50
N ALA A 278 -7.09 -6.12 9.38
CA ALA A 278 -7.97 -6.14 10.55
C ALA A 278 -9.45 -6.34 10.17
N ALA A 279 -9.90 -5.74 9.07
CA ALA A 279 -11.28 -5.89 8.60
C ALA A 279 -11.61 -7.33 8.20
N ASN A 280 -10.70 -8.02 7.49
CA ASN A 280 -10.87 -9.43 7.14
C ASN A 280 -10.78 -10.34 8.37
N ALA A 281 -9.86 -10.03 9.29
CA ALA A 281 -9.75 -10.74 10.55
C ALA A 281 -11.06 -10.66 11.35
N ASP A 282 -11.65 -9.48 11.45
CA ASP A 282 -12.93 -9.24 12.13
C ASP A 282 -14.12 -9.90 11.42
N ALA A 283 -14.13 -9.95 10.09
CA ALA A 283 -15.21 -10.55 9.31
C ALA A 283 -15.20 -12.08 9.33
N LYS A 284 -14.03 -12.71 9.33
CA LYS A 284 -13.89 -14.17 9.20
C LYS A 284 -13.82 -14.92 10.54
N HIS A 285 -13.27 -14.31 11.59
CA HIS A 285 -13.14 -14.85 12.97
C HIS A 285 -12.88 -16.36 13.09
N PRO A 286 -11.96 -16.98 12.39
CA PRO A 286 -11.78 -18.43 12.51
C PRO A 286 -11.29 -18.86 13.90
N PHE A 287 -10.69 -17.92 14.63
CA PHE A 287 -10.19 -18.03 16.00
C PHE A 287 -10.00 -16.61 16.59
N ASP A 288 -9.74 -16.50 17.89
CA ASP A 288 -9.42 -15.21 18.53
C ASP A 288 -8.08 -14.69 18.04
N ILE A 289 -8.10 -13.53 17.38
CA ILE A 289 -6.92 -12.84 16.87
C ILE A 289 -6.54 -11.69 17.83
N GLY A 290 -5.27 -11.66 18.22
CA GLY A 290 -4.68 -10.53 18.93
C GLY A 290 -3.77 -9.72 18.02
N VAL A 291 -3.37 -8.53 18.48
CA VAL A 291 -2.49 -7.60 17.77
C VAL A 291 -1.41 -7.12 18.70
N PHE A 292 -0.16 -7.08 18.21
CA PHE A 292 0.96 -6.41 18.87
C PHE A 292 1.89 -5.80 17.83
N ASN A 293 2.83 -4.93 18.22
CA ASN A 293 3.87 -4.40 17.32
C ASN A 293 5.13 -5.24 17.39
N PHE A 294 5.94 -5.22 16.32
CA PHE A 294 7.29 -5.78 16.40
C PHE A 294 8.00 -5.17 17.61
N PRO A 295 8.51 -6.00 18.53
CA PRO A 295 9.15 -5.51 19.73
C PRO A 295 10.58 -5.04 19.42
N THR A 296 10.99 -3.95 20.06
CA THR A 296 12.40 -3.52 20.11
C THR A 296 13.21 -4.43 21.00
N ALA A 297 14.54 -4.31 20.96
CA ALA A 297 15.41 -5.08 21.86
C ALA A 297 15.20 -4.73 23.35
N ASP A 298 14.90 -3.47 23.62
CA ASP A 298 14.75 -2.88 24.98
C ASP A 298 13.30 -2.77 25.46
N GLY A 299 12.33 -3.24 24.68
CA GLY A 299 10.90 -3.22 25.03
C GLY A 299 10.23 -1.85 24.88
N ARG A 300 10.91 -0.85 24.29
CA ARG A 300 10.25 0.44 23.98
C ARG A 300 9.14 0.25 22.95
N LEU A 301 8.03 0.94 23.13
CA LEU A 301 7.01 1.02 22.10
C LEU A 301 7.55 1.81 20.90
N VAL A 302 7.50 1.21 19.72
CA VAL A 302 7.75 1.85 18.43
C VAL A 302 6.73 1.31 17.44
N VAL A 303 5.95 2.19 16.83
CA VAL A 303 4.90 1.81 15.88
C VAL A 303 5.22 2.39 14.51
N PRO A 304 5.52 1.53 13.53
CA PRO A 304 5.71 1.98 12.17
C PRO A 304 4.38 2.41 11.55
N ALA A 305 4.34 3.64 11.06
CA ALA A 305 3.19 4.15 10.33
C ALA A 305 3.61 5.14 9.23
N TYR A 306 2.74 5.36 8.28
CA TYR A 306 2.88 6.43 7.31
C TYR A 306 1.50 6.96 6.91
N THR A 307 1.46 8.22 6.47
CA THR A 307 0.25 8.82 5.91
C THR A 307 0.25 8.55 4.40
N GLY A 308 -0.72 7.80 3.91
CA GLY A 308 -0.72 7.41 2.51
C GLY A 308 -1.99 6.68 2.09
N GLY A 309 -1.91 5.95 0.96
CA GLY A 309 -3.07 5.25 0.40
C GLY A 309 -4.16 6.18 -0.16
N GLY A 310 -3.90 7.48 -0.17
CA GLY A 310 -4.83 8.47 -0.70
C GLY A 310 -4.84 8.56 -2.22
N MET A 311 -5.62 9.50 -2.72
CA MET A 311 -5.77 9.70 -4.16
C MET A 311 -4.78 10.70 -4.72
N ILE A 312 -4.33 10.43 -5.95
CA ILE A 312 -3.62 11.37 -6.82
C ILE A 312 -4.50 11.70 -8.02
N VAL A 313 -4.32 12.89 -8.58
CA VAL A 313 -5.11 13.41 -9.71
C VAL A 313 -4.16 13.79 -10.85
N SER A 314 -4.49 13.40 -12.07
CA SER A 314 -3.77 13.80 -13.27
C SER A 314 -3.86 15.30 -13.50
N ALA A 315 -2.72 15.97 -13.72
CA ALA A 315 -2.69 17.38 -14.09
C ALA A 315 -3.30 17.65 -15.47
N LYS A 316 -3.42 16.59 -16.29
CA LYS A 316 -3.94 16.64 -17.66
C LYS A 316 -5.34 16.05 -17.79
N ALA A 317 -6.04 15.82 -16.67
CA ALA A 317 -7.43 15.36 -16.71
C ALA A 317 -8.29 16.32 -17.52
N GLN A 318 -9.06 15.80 -18.47
CA GLN A 318 -9.92 16.60 -19.33
C GLN A 318 -10.95 17.38 -18.51
N ASN A 319 -11.46 16.78 -17.42
CA ASN A 319 -12.39 17.37 -16.47
C ASN A 319 -11.70 17.53 -15.10
N LEU A 320 -10.63 18.31 -15.03
CA LEU A 320 -9.77 18.42 -13.82
C LEU A 320 -10.57 18.78 -12.57
N ASP A 321 -11.48 19.75 -12.65
CA ASP A 321 -12.30 20.13 -11.49
C ASP A 321 -13.22 19.00 -11.00
N ALA A 322 -13.77 18.20 -11.93
CA ALA A 322 -14.58 17.04 -11.58
C ALA A 322 -13.72 15.94 -10.95
N ALA A 323 -12.52 15.69 -11.47
CA ALA A 323 -11.56 14.74 -10.92
C ALA A 323 -11.13 15.14 -9.49
N LYS A 324 -10.83 16.41 -9.26
CA LYS A 324 -10.51 16.97 -7.93
C LYS A 324 -11.69 16.82 -6.95
N ARG A 325 -12.90 17.22 -7.37
CA ARG A 325 -14.11 17.10 -6.54
C ARG A 325 -14.39 15.63 -6.19
N PHE A 326 -14.27 14.73 -7.15
CA PHE A 326 -14.43 13.30 -6.89
C PHE A 326 -13.40 12.79 -5.88
N ALA A 327 -12.12 13.10 -6.05
CA ALA A 327 -11.05 12.68 -5.15
C ALA A 327 -11.27 13.20 -3.72
N LEU A 328 -11.59 14.49 -3.55
CA LEU A 328 -11.89 15.08 -2.24
C LEU A 328 -13.16 14.48 -1.63
N ALA A 329 -14.26 14.36 -2.39
CA ALA A 329 -15.50 13.78 -1.90
C ALA A 329 -15.32 12.32 -1.48
N PHE A 330 -14.53 11.53 -2.21
CA PHE A 330 -14.23 10.14 -1.84
C PHE A 330 -13.46 10.06 -0.52
N GLN A 331 -12.55 10.99 -0.26
CA GLN A 331 -11.66 10.96 0.91
C GLN A 331 -12.22 11.69 2.13
N LEU A 332 -13.28 12.50 1.99
CA LEU A 332 -13.85 13.32 3.08
C LEU A 332 -15.30 12.93 3.43
N ASP A 333 -16.00 12.19 2.58
CA ASP A 333 -17.37 11.78 2.87
C ASP A 333 -17.43 10.77 4.01
N LYS A 334 -18.13 11.13 5.09
CA LYS A 334 -18.21 10.28 6.29
C LYS A 334 -18.73 8.87 5.99
N ALA A 335 -19.76 8.73 5.16
CA ALA A 335 -20.33 7.42 4.87
C ALA A 335 -19.36 6.56 4.05
N GLN A 336 -18.56 7.20 3.16
CA GLN A 336 -17.50 6.50 2.44
C GLN A 336 -16.34 6.15 3.38
N LEU A 337 -15.93 7.04 4.28
CA LEU A 337 -14.90 6.75 5.28
C LEU A 337 -15.31 5.60 6.20
N ASP A 338 -16.55 5.62 6.73
CA ASP A 338 -17.09 4.54 7.57
C ASP A 338 -17.08 3.19 6.83
N ALA A 339 -17.46 3.20 5.55
CA ALA A 339 -17.41 2.00 4.72
C ALA A 339 -15.96 1.52 4.47
N SER A 340 -15.02 2.44 4.26
CA SER A 340 -13.60 2.11 4.09
C SER A 340 -12.97 1.55 5.37
N VAL A 341 -13.31 2.09 6.53
CA VAL A 341 -12.88 1.56 7.83
C VAL A 341 -13.37 0.12 8.01
N LYS A 342 -14.64 -0.14 7.72
CA LYS A 342 -15.24 -1.48 7.88
C LYS A 342 -14.72 -2.48 6.84
N ALA A 343 -14.46 -2.03 5.62
CA ALA A 343 -14.00 -2.91 4.56
C ALA A 343 -12.49 -3.18 4.60
N ASP A 344 -11.68 -2.20 4.99
CA ASP A 344 -10.23 -2.25 4.81
C ASP A 344 -9.44 -1.78 6.06
N GLY A 345 -10.08 -1.67 7.21
CA GLY A 345 -9.41 -1.35 8.47
C GLY A 345 -8.62 -0.03 8.44
N LEU A 346 -8.99 0.92 7.59
CA LEU A 346 -8.27 2.19 7.44
C LEU A 346 -8.35 3.02 8.72
N ILE A 347 -7.33 3.84 8.96
CA ILE A 347 -7.29 4.86 10.01
C ILE A 347 -7.37 6.22 9.31
N PRO A 348 -8.58 6.79 9.10
CA PRO A 348 -8.72 8.08 8.42
C PRO A 348 -8.01 9.20 9.18
N ALA A 349 -7.13 9.92 8.45
CA ALA A 349 -6.40 11.09 8.95
C ALA A 349 -7.18 12.39 8.66
N ILE A 350 -8.46 12.40 9.01
CA ILE A 350 -9.40 13.50 8.75
C ILE A 350 -9.76 14.19 10.08
N LYS A 351 -9.70 15.52 10.11
CA LYS A 351 -10.03 16.31 11.30
C LYS A 351 -11.48 16.07 11.75
N GLY A 352 -11.65 15.77 13.04
CA GLY A 352 -12.96 15.52 13.61
C GLY A 352 -13.61 14.19 13.23
N TYR A 353 -12.94 13.33 12.48
CA TYR A 353 -13.44 11.99 12.18
C TYR A 353 -13.23 11.05 13.37
N THR A 354 -14.24 10.24 13.65
CA THR A 354 -14.19 9.15 14.62
C THR A 354 -14.68 7.88 13.94
N PRO A 355 -13.93 6.76 14.03
CA PRO A 355 -14.36 5.48 13.47
C PRO A 355 -15.71 5.03 14.04
N PRO A 356 -16.50 4.24 13.28
CA PRO A 356 -17.75 3.70 13.74
C PRO A 356 -17.59 2.85 15.03
N ALA A 357 -18.52 2.98 15.96
CA ALA A 357 -18.47 2.23 17.23
C ALA A 357 -18.61 0.70 17.04
N ASP A 358 -19.22 0.27 15.94
CA ASP A 358 -19.46 -1.13 15.55
C ASP A 358 -18.34 -1.74 14.70
N THR A 359 -17.12 -1.17 14.74
CA THR A 359 -15.92 -1.81 14.20
C THR A 359 -15.55 -3.05 15.03
N GLY A 360 -14.89 -4.02 14.39
CA GLY A 360 -14.52 -5.28 15.04
C GLY A 360 -13.41 -5.14 16.09
N ALA A 361 -13.20 -6.21 16.86
CA ALA A 361 -12.27 -6.23 17.98
C ALA A 361 -10.80 -6.13 17.54
N VAL A 362 -10.46 -6.71 16.37
CA VAL A 362 -9.09 -6.68 15.83
C VAL A 362 -8.75 -5.28 15.34
N TYR A 363 -9.70 -4.62 14.64
CA TYR A 363 -9.53 -3.21 14.26
C TYR A 363 -9.33 -2.32 15.49
N LYS A 364 -10.19 -2.45 16.51
CA LYS A 364 -10.07 -1.65 17.75
C LYS A 364 -8.72 -1.84 18.41
N ALA A 365 -8.25 -3.08 18.54
CA ALA A 365 -6.95 -3.36 19.16
C ALA A 365 -5.79 -2.71 18.39
N GLY A 366 -5.80 -2.77 17.07
CA GLY A 366 -4.78 -2.10 16.23
C GLY A 366 -4.87 -0.57 16.29
N TYR A 367 -6.09 -0.03 16.31
CA TYR A 367 -6.32 1.40 16.44
C TYR A 367 -5.86 1.94 17.81
N ASP A 368 -6.20 1.25 18.90
CA ASP A 368 -5.79 1.63 20.26
C ASP A 368 -4.26 1.61 20.41
N LEU A 369 -3.61 0.61 19.83
CA LEU A 369 -2.16 0.50 19.81
C LEU A 369 -1.50 1.67 19.06
N TYR A 370 -2.08 2.09 17.94
CA TYR A 370 -1.63 3.29 17.22
C TYR A 370 -1.87 4.57 18.03
N GLN A 371 -3.06 4.73 18.67
CA GLN A 371 -3.35 5.89 19.51
C GLN A 371 -2.42 5.98 20.72
N GLN A 372 -2.10 4.83 21.33
CA GLN A 372 -1.09 4.77 22.39
C GLN A 372 0.27 5.27 21.89
N ALA A 373 0.71 4.81 20.72
CA ALA A 373 1.98 5.26 20.13
C ALA A 373 1.98 6.77 19.82
N VAL A 374 0.87 7.31 19.29
CA VAL A 374 0.72 8.75 19.07
C VAL A 374 0.84 9.52 20.39
N SER A 375 0.17 9.08 21.45
CA SER A 375 0.21 9.73 22.77
C SER A 375 1.60 9.71 23.41
N GLN A 376 2.43 8.69 23.11
CA GLN A 376 3.77 8.52 23.62
C GLN A 376 4.86 9.05 22.69
N ASN A 377 4.50 9.68 21.56
CA ASN A 377 5.43 10.10 20.49
C ASN A 377 6.32 8.93 20.01
N ALA A 378 5.73 7.74 19.90
CA ALA A 378 6.39 6.49 19.55
C ALA A 378 6.12 6.02 18.11
N VAL A 379 5.53 6.89 17.28
CA VAL A 379 5.30 6.61 15.87
C VAL A 379 6.57 6.94 15.10
N VAL A 380 7.01 5.99 14.25
CA VAL A 380 8.12 6.19 13.31
C VAL A 380 7.63 5.95 11.88
N HIS A 381 8.38 6.43 10.89
CA HIS A 381 8.08 6.15 9.49
C HIS A 381 8.18 4.65 9.21
N ALA A 382 7.21 4.11 8.46
CA ALA A 382 7.26 2.71 8.04
C ALA A 382 8.28 2.52 6.91
N PHE A 383 9.18 1.54 7.05
CA PHE A 383 10.13 1.19 6.00
C PHE A 383 9.40 0.65 4.76
N ARG A 384 10.00 0.78 3.58
CA ARG A 384 9.53 0.33 2.26
C ARG A 384 8.71 1.37 1.45
N TRP A 385 8.29 2.51 2.00
CA TRP A 385 7.48 3.47 1.23
C TRP A 385 8.30 4.44 0.38
N GLU A 386 7.77 4.74 -0.81
CA GLU A 386 8.39 5.56 -1.85
C GLU A 386 7.59 6.86 -2.14
N THR A 387 6.75 7.31 -1.21
CA THR A 387 5.75 8.34 -1.51
C THR A 387 6.21 9.77 -1.30
N ALA A 388 7.39 10.00 -0.72
CA ALA A 388 7.85 11.33 -0.33
C ALA A 388 9.37 11.50 -0.48
N ASP A 389 9.84 12.74 -0.29
CA ASP A 389 11.27 13.09 -0.34
C ASP A 389 12.10 12.38 0.75
N ASP A 390 11.48 11.93 1.84
CA ASP A 390 12.06 11.15 2.92
C ASP A 390 11.80 9.63 2.81
N GLY A 391 11.16 9.19 1.71
CA GLY A 391 10.91 7.78 1.42
C GLY A 391 12.07 7.11 0.67
N LEU A 392 11.91 5.82 0.34
CA LEU A 392 12.81 5.11 -0.58
C LEU A 392 12.81 5.77 -1.96
N LEU A 393 13.92 5.62 -2.70
CA LEU A 393 13.94 6.02 -4.11
C LEU A 393 12.97 5.16 -4.93
N PRO A 394 12.40 5.69 -6.03
CA PRO A 394 11.48 4.95 -6.89
C PRO A 394 12.06 3.61 -7.36
N GLY A 395 11.30 2.54 -7.19
CA GLY A 395 11.70 1.17 -7.55
C GLY A 395 12.48 0.43 -6.47
N MET A 396 12.91 1.09 -5.39
CA MET A 396 13.64 0.44 -4.31
C MET A 396 12.78 -0.49 -3.45
N ALA A 397 11.47 -0.27 -3.36
CA ALA A 397 10.57 -1.18 -2.65
C ALA A 397 10.66 -2.61 -3.21
N ASN A 398 10.64 -2.75 -4.53
CA ASN A 398 10.79 -4.05 -5.19
C ASN A 398 12.17 -4.70 -4.94
N LYS A 399 13.21 -3.88 -4.73
CA LYS A 399 14.56 -4.38 -4.37
C LYS A 399 14.62 -4.86 -2.93
N VAL A 400 13.91 -4.20 -2.02
CA VAL A 400 13.72 -4.65 -0.63
C VAL A 400 12.98 -5.99 -0.60
N ASP A 401 11.92 -6.14 -1.39
CA ASP A 401 11.16 -7.39 -1.49
C ASP A 401 12.03 -8.54 -2.01
N ALA A 402 12.82 -8.29 -3.06
CA ALA A 402 13.77 -9.26 -3.60
C ALA A 402 14.84 -9.66 -2.56
N ALA A 403 15.39 -8.68 -1.82
CA ALA A 403 16.33 -8.95 -0.74
C ALA A 403 15.69 -9.80 0.38
N ALA A 404 14.43 -9.52 0.76
CA ALA A 404 13.71 -10.32 1.75
C ALA A 404 13.51 -11.76 1.27
N GLN A 405 13.12 -11.99 0.02
CA GLN A 405 12.99 -13.34 -0.55
C GLN A 405 14.33 -14.09 -0.57
N ASP A 406 15.43 -13.40 -0.90
CA ASP A 406 16.77 -13.98 -0.90
C ASP A 406 17.22 -14.37 0.52
N LEU A 407 16.89 -13.57 1.53
CA LEU A 407 17.15 -13.88 2.94
C LEU A 407 16.30 -15.07 3.43
N ILE A 408 15.00 -15.13 3.10
CA ILE A 408 14.11 -16.24 3.48
C ILE A 408 14.62 -17.55 2.86
N THR A 409 15.01 -17.52 1.61
CA THR A 409 15.49 -18.74 0.89
C THR A 409 16.93 -19.09 1.20
N GLY A 410 17.70 -18.19 1.80
CA GLY A 410 19.12 -18.34 2.08
C GLY A 410 20.03 -18.16 0.85
N ARG A 411 19.53 -17.50 -0.19
CA ARG A 411 20.34 -17.15 -1.39
C ARG A 411 21.32 -16.01 -1.12
N LYS A 412 21.04 -15.16 -0.13
CA LYS A 412 21.96 -14.11 0.34
C LYS A 412 22.08 -14.17 1.87
N THR A 413 23.27 -13.81 2.35
CA THR A 413 23.50 -13.43 3.73
C THR A 413 23.01 -11.99 3.98
N ALA A 414 22.91 -11.57 5.23
CA ALA A 414 22.56 -10.19 5.58
C ALA A 414 23.53 -9.16 4.97
N ALA A 415 24.83 -9.43 4.98
CA ALA A 415 25.85 -8.57 4.40
C ALA A 415 25.72 -8.45 2.86
N GLU A 416 25.45 -9.56 2.17
CA GLU A 416 25.22 -9.56 0.73
C GLU A 416 23.92 -8.85 0.35
N ALA A 417 22.86 -8.99 1.14
CA ALA A 417 21.60 -8.28 0.96
C ALA A 417 21.79 -6.76 1.19
N ALA A 418 22.54 -6.36 2.19
CA ALA A 418 22.89 -4.96 2.45
C ALA A 418 23.67 -4.33 1.27
N THR A 419 24.71 -5.02 0.80
CA THR A 419 25.51 -4.60 -0.36
C THR A 419 24.64 -4.53 -1.64
N TYR A 420 23.73 -5.48 -1.82
CA TYR A 420 22.78 -5.46 -2.94
C TYR A 420 21.91 -4.20 -2.89
N LEU A 421 21.33 -3.87 -1.73
CA LEU A 421 20.50 -2.68 -1.57
C LEU A 421 21.28 -1.38 -1.82
N ASP A 422 22.54 -1.28 -1.37
CA ASP A 422 23.40 -0.13 -1.67
C ASP A 422 23.70 0.00 -3.17
N THR A 423 23.92 -1.13 -3.84
CA THR A 423 24.17 -1.18 -5.29
C THR A 423 22.93 -0.72 -6.08
N GLU A 424 21.75 -1.20 -5.70
CA GLU A 424 20.49 -0.83 -6.36
C GLU A 424 20.12 0.64 -6.06
N TRP A 425 20.41 1.11 -4.86
CA TRP A 425 20.22 2.52 -4.50
C TRP A 425 21.06 3.44 -5.38
N ALA A 426 22.34 3.12 -5.57
CA ALA A 426 23.24 3.90 -6.44
C ALA A 426 22.82 3.93 -7.91
N LYS A 427 22.02 2.93 -8.37
CA LYS A 427 21.46 2.95 -9.73
C LYS A 427 20.17 3.78 -9.83
N ALA A 428 19.47 3.96 -8.72
CA ALA A 428 18.19 4.67 -8.64
C ALA A 428 18.36 6.16 -8.30
N SER A 429 19.56 6.58 -7.84
CA SER A 429 19.94 7.96 -7.42
C SER A 429 20.21 8.92 -8.58
#